data_a3d4ff189c4d32fef94b9d5be8b5e46f
#
_entry.id   a3d4ff189c4d32fef94b9d5be8b5e46f
#
_cell.length_a   1.000
_cell.length_b   1.000
_cell.length_c   1.000
_cell.angle_alpha   90.00
_cell.angle_beta   90.00
_cell.angle_gamma   90.00
#
_symmetry.space_group_name_H-M   'P 1'
#
loop_
_entity.id
_entity.type
_entity.pdbx_description
1 polymer ?
#
loop_
_entity_poly.entity_id
_entity_poly.type
_entity_poly.pdbx_seq_one_letter_code
_entity_poly.pdbx_strand_id
1 'polypeptide(L)'
;LLVLSYGLFKNPRGLKWLIMKLFRWRILRKWRHDANEAGTDIIRNSHELRRMPFSFWLKTFGATFFSWTARYWVVNAILVAFWFGRYDWAQHFLIFARQLVMWIMMLVSPTPGGSGFAEFVFSKYLGEFLPSAGVAIAMAILWRLISYYPYLFIGAFIVPKWIARSFGKTSKKTKTNN
;
A
#
# COMPACT_ATOMS: atom_id res chain seq x y z
N LEU A 1 -7.62 11.76 -1.27
CA LEU A 1 -6.96 11.77 0.05
C LEU A 1 -7.42 12.95 0.90
N LEU A 2 -7.35 14.21 0.44
CA LEU A 2 -7.76 15.39 1.23
C LEU A 2 -9.23 15.34 1.69
N VAL A 3 -10.16 14.91 0.84
CA VAL A 3 -11.58 14.77 1.18
C VAL A 3 -11.79 13.69 2.26
N LEU A 4 -11.11 12.55 2.13
CA LEU A 4 -11.18 11.48 3.13
C LEU A 4 -10.54 11.92 4.46
N SER A 5 -9.40 12.57 4.42
CA SER A 5 -8.73 13.10 5.61
C SER A 5 -9.59 14.16 6.31
N TYR A 6 -10.13 15.13 5.56
CA TYR A 6 -11.05 16.13 6.11
C TYR A 6 -12.32 15.50 6.69
N GLY A 7 -12.91 14.53 5.96
CA GLY A 7 -14.10 13.80 6.41
C GLY A 7 -13.84 13.01 7.69
N LEU A 8 -12.68 12.33 7.77
CA LEU A 8 -12.33 11.51 8.93
C LEU A 8 -12.04 12.37 10.18
N PHE A 9 -11.29 13.48 10.01
CA PHE A 9 -10.81 14.28 11.13
C PHE A 9 -11.71 15.45 11.49
N LYS A 10 -12.45 16.05 10.56
CA LYS A 10 -13.25 17.25 10.83
C LYS A 10 -14.76 17.01 10.78
N ASN A 11 -15.23 16.17 9.85
CA ASN A 11 -16.67 15.91 9.69
C ASN A 11 -16.99 14.43 9.37
N PRO A 12 -16.88 13.50 10.33
CA PRO A 12 -17.14 12.07 10.11
C PRO A 12 -18.61 11.79 9.77
N ARG A 13 -19.54 12.64 10.24
CA ARG A 13 -20.96 12.53 9.87
C ARG A 13 -21.20 12.89 8.41
N GLY A 14 -20.50 13.91 7.89
CA GLY A 14 -20.53 14.27 6.48
C GLY A 14 -19.96 13.20 5.58
N LEU A 15 -18.88 12.52 6.01
CA LEU A 15 -18.30 11.39 5.28
C LEU A 15 -19.28 10.21 5.25
N LYS A 16 -19.94 9.88 6.36
CA LYS A 16 -21.02 8.86 6.39
C LYS A 16 -22.14 9.23 5.42
N TRP A 17 -22.58 10.48 5.41
CA TRP A 17 -23.64 10.96 4.50
C TRP A 17 -23.21 10.82 3.03
N LEU A 18 -21.94 11.16 2.71
CA LEU A 18 -21.40 11.03 1.35
C LEU A 18 -21.39 9.56 0.89
N ILE A 19 -20.94 8.65 1.77
CA ILE A 19 -20.96 7.21 1.50
C ILE A 19 -22.40 6.74 1.28
N MET A 20 -23.31 7.08 2.16
CA MET A 20 -24.72 6.71 2.04
C MET A 20 -25.36 7.27 0.76
N LYS A 21 -24.99 8.47 0.31
CA LYS A 21 -25.45 9.08 -0.93
C LYS A 21 -24.92 8.33 -2.15
N LEU A 22 -23.65 7.87 -2.12
CA LEU A 22 -23.04 7.09 -3.19
C LEU A 22 -23.70 5.70 -3.33
N PHE A 23 -24.00 5.05 -2.21
CA PHE A 23 -24.68 3.75 -2.16
C PHE A 23 -26.20 3.83 -2.40
N ARG A 24 -26.74 5.02 -2.67
CA ARG A 24 -28.12 5.22 -3.10
C ARG A 24 -28.32 4.92 -4.60
N TRP A 25 -27.24 4.78 -5.36
CA TRP A 25 -27.29 4.35 -6.75
C TRP A 25 -27.78 2.91 -6.90
N ARG A 26 -28.56 2.65 -7.95
CA ARG A 26 -29.31 1.40 -8.17
C ARG A 26 -28.44 0.13 -8.12
N ILE A 27 -27.19 0.23 -8.58
CA ILE A 27 -26.21 -0.88 -8.61
C ILE A 27 -25.65 -1.21 -7.21
N LEU A 28 -25.49 -0.22 -6.35
CA LEU A 28 -24.86 -0.35 -5.04
C LEU A 28 -25.88 -0.51 -3.89
N ARG A 29 -27.17 -0.45 -4.20
CA ARG A 29 -28.27 -0.51 -3.21
C ARG A 29 -28.27 -1.80 -2.39
N LYS A 30 -27.79 -2.90 -2.94
CA LYS A 30 -27.69 -4.19 -2.25
C LYS A 30 -26.75 -4.13 -1.03
N TRP A 31 -25.73 -3.28 -1.07
CA TRP A 31 -24.70 -3.16 -0.03
C TRP A 31 -24.91 -1.97 0.90
N ARG A 32 -26.12 -1.42 0.91
CA ARG A 32 -26.46 -0.24 1.70
C ARG A 32 -26.42 -0.51 3.20
N HIS A 33 -26.74 -1.72 3.63
CA HIS A 33 -26.65 -2.13 5.04
C HIS A 33 -25.21 -2.11 5.52
N ASP A 34 -24.34 -2.79 4.79
CA ASP A 34 -22.89 -2.86 5.08
C ASP A 34 -22.24 -1.48 5.04
N ALA A 35 -22.67 -0.62 4.10
CA ALA A 35 -22.21 0.76 3.99
C ALA A 35 -22.64 1.62 5.21
N ASN A 36 -23.80 1.35 5.82
CA ASN A 36 -24.24 2.04 7.02
C ASN A 36 -23.44 1.60 8.25
N GLU A 37 -23.17 0.29 8.40
CA GLU A 37 -22.31 -0.24 9.45
C GLU A 37 -20.89 0.31 9.32
N ALA A 38 -20.28 0.22 8.12
CA ALA A 38 -18.98 0.81 7.86
C ALA A 38 -18.94 2.31 8.15
N GLY A 39 -20.01 3.06 7.82
CA GLY A 39 -20.13 4.49 8.14
C GLY A 39 -20.19 4.76 9.64
N THR A 40 -20.78 3.86 10.42
CA THR A 40 -20.85 3.98 11.88
C THR A 40 -19.49 3.68 12.51
N ASP A 41 -18.80 2.65 12.02
CA ASP A 41 -17.44 2.31 12.43
C ASP A 41 -16.44 3.43 12.11
N ILE A 42 -16.59 4.09 10.96
CA ILE A 42 -15.79 5.28 10.62
C ILE A 42 -15.98 6.38 11.65
N ILE A 43 -17.20 6.66 12.10
CA ILE A 43 -17.47 7.69 13.11
C ILE A 43 -16.81 7.30 14.43
N ARG A 44 -16.98 6.05 14.87
CA ARG A 44 -16.40 5.53 16.12
C ARG A 44 -14.88 5.61 16.09
N ASN A 45 -14.25 5.05 15.05
CA ASN A 45 -12.80 5.04 14.89
C ASN A 45 -12.21 6.44 14.75
N SER A 46 -12.93 7.37 14.11
CA SER A 46 -12.55 8.78 14.02
C SER A 46 -12.47 9.45 15.40
N HIS A 47 -13.42 9.15 16.29
CA HIS A 47 -13.38 9.66 17.66
C HIS A 47 -12.20 9.10 18.46
N GLU A 48 -11.90 7.82 18.31
CA GLU A 48 -10.74 7.18 18.95
C GLU A 48 -9.42 7.78 18.44
N LEU A 49 -9.27 7.93 17.13
CA LEU A 49 -8.08 8.52 16.51
C LEU A 49 -7.83 9.97 16.96
N ARG A 50 -8.87 10.78 17.12
CA ARG A 50 -8.75 12.16 17.62
C ARG A 50 -8.24 12.27 19.05
N ARG A 51 -8.47 11.25 19.88
CA ARG A 51 -8.02 11.17 21.27
C ARG A 51 -6.58 10.72 21.41
N MET A 52 -5.96 10.21 20.31
CA MET A 52 -4.58 9.73 20.35
C MET A 52 -3.61 10.91 20.58
N PRO A 53 -2.63 10.73 21.47
CA PRO A 53 -1.64 11.75 21.76
C PRO A 53 -0.78 12.07 20.53
N PHE A 54 -0.21 13.27 20.46
CA PHE A 54 0.67 13.67 19.36
C PHE A 54 1.85 12.70 19.16
N SER A 55 2.37 12.12 20.24
CA SER A 55 3.44 11.11 20.18
C SER A 55 3.05 9.87 19.39
N PHE A 56 1.77 9.45 19.39
CA PHE A 56 1.26 8.37 18.57
C PHE A 56 1.37 8.72 17.08
N TRP A 57 0.96 9.92 16.69
CA TRP A 57 1.04 10.39 15.31
C TRP A 57 2.47 10.50 14.82
N LEU A 58 3.36 11.04 15.65
CA LEU A 58 4.78 11.15 15.32
C LEU A 58 5.43 9.77 15.13
N LYS A 59 5.15 8.82 16.02
CA LYS A 59 5.65 7.44 15.91
C LYS A 59 5.11 6.74 14.66
N THR A 60 3.81 6.85 14.40
CA THR A 60 3.15 6.22 13.24
C THR A 60 3.68 6.82 11.93
N PHE A 61 3.75 8.16 11.85
CA PHE A 61 4.31 8.83 10.68
C PHE A 61 5.78 8.48 10.49
N GLY A 62 6.59 8.53 11.55
CA GLY A 62 8.00 8.16 11.50
C GLY A 62 8.21 6.72 11.05
N ALA A 63 7.50 5.77 11.65
CA ALA A 63 7.60 4.36 11.25
C ALA A 63 7.23 4.16 9.78
N THR A 64 6.16 4.80 9.31
CA THR A 64 5.74 4.74 7.91
C THR A 64 6.77 5.37 6.98
N PHE A 65 7.25 6.57 7.33
CA PHE A 65 8.27 7.28 6.56
C PHE A 65 9.55 6.46 6.41
N PHE A 66 10.09 5.96 7.51
CA PHE A 66 11.31 5.13 7.49
C PHE A 66 11.11 3.81 6.73
N SER A 67 9.96 3.17 6.89
CA SER A 67 9.63 1.94 6.18
C SER A 67 9.58 2.15 4.67
N TRP A 68 8.93 3.22 4.21
CA TRP A 68 8.85 3.54 2.78
C TRP A 68 10.20 4.00 2.23
N THR A 69 10.93 4.83 2.96
CA THR A 69 12.28 5.26 2.57
C THR A 69 13.21 4.06 2.42
N ALA A 70 13.25 3.17 3.40
CA ALA A 70 14.05 1.95 3.32
C ALA A 70 13.70 1.10 2.10
N ARG A 71 12.43 0.97 1.77
CA ARG A 71 11.97 0.23 0.57
C ARG A 71 12.49 0.85 -0.73
N TYR A 72 12.50 2.17 -0.85
CA TYR A 72 13.05 2.84 -2.02
C TYR A 72 14.58 2.76 -2.09
N TRP A 73 15.26 2.73 -0.94
CA TRP A 73 16.71 2.58 -0.90
C TRP A 73 17.21 1.19 -1.31
N VAL A 74 16.34 0.18 -1.36
CA VAL A 74 16.71 -1.18 -1.82
C VAL A 74 17.34 -1.15 -3.21
N VAL A 75 16.81 -0.37 -4.15
CA VAL A 75 17.38 -0.28 -5.51
C VAL A 75 18.75 0.37 -5.48
N ASN A 76 18.91 1.46 -4.72
CA ASN A 76 20.22 2.10 -4.55
C ASN A 76 21.24 1.11 -3.95
N ALA A 77 20.84 0.32 -2.96
CA ALA A 77 21.70 -0.69 -2.35
C ALA A 77 22.08 -1.80 -3.34
N ILE A 78 21.15 -2.25 -4.16
CA ILE A 78 21.43 -3.24 -5.22
C ILE A 78 22.45 -2.68 -6.23
N LEU A 79 22.26 -1.45 -6.71
CA LEU A 79 23.17 -0.81 -7.66
C LEU A 79 24.59 -0.68 -7.09
N VAL A 80 24.72 -0.27 -5.83
CA VAL A 80 26.02 -0.17 -5.15
C VAL A 80 26.64 -1.55 -4.93
N ALA A 81 25.86 -2.55 -4.55
CA ALA A 81 26.35 -3.91 -4.31
C ALA A 81 26.93 -4.57 -5.56
N PHE A 82 26.37 -4.31 -6.73
CA PHE A 82 26.86 -4.83 -8.01
C PHE A 82 27.88 -3.91 -8.69
N TRP A 83 28.17 -2.75 -8.11
CA TRP A 83 29.22 -1.83 -8.58
C TRP A 83 29.12 -1.44 -10.06
N PHE A 84 27.91 -1.15 -10.54
CA PHE A 84 27.71 -0.75 -11.93
C PHE A 84 28.22 0.65 -12.29
N GLY A 85 28.65 1.45 -11.31
CA GLY A 85 29.22 2.77 -11.49
C GLY A 85 29.44 3.49 -10.14
N ARG A 86 30.21 4.58 -10.18
CA ARG A 86 30.31 5.51 -9.05
C ARG A 86 29.12 6.46 -9.17
N TYR A 87 28.14 6.28 -8.32
CA TYR A 87 27.00 7.19 -8.25
C TYR A 87 27.28 8.32 -7.26
N ASP A 88 27.13 9.55 -7.75
CA ASP A 88 27.12 10.74 -6.91
C ASP A 88 25.79 10.82 -6.15
N TRP A 89 25.77 11.61 -5.07
CA TRP A 89 24.56 11.82 -4.27
C TRP A 89 23.37 12.29 -5.12
N ALA A 90 23.60 13.15 -6.09
CA ALA A 90 22.55 13.60 -7.02
C ALA A 90 21.95 12.44 -7.82
N GLN A 91 22.75 11.49 -8.26
CA GLN A 91 22.29 10.28 -8.98
C GLN A 91 21.51 9.36 -8.06
N HIS A 92 21.93 9.19 -6.81
CA HIS A 92 21.15 8.42 -5.82
C HIS A 92 19.77 9.03 -5.58
N PHE A 93 19.67 10.36 -5.47
CA PHE A 93 18.38 11.04 -5.37
C PHE A 93 17.56 10.94 -6.65
N LEU A 94 18.20 10.98 -7.83
CA LEU A 94 17.50 10.79 -9.09
C LEU A 94 16.92 9.37 -9.22
N ILE A 95 17.68 8.35 -8.84
CA ILE A 95 17.21 6.96 -8.80
C ILE A 95 16.01 6.83 -7.84
N PHE A 96 16.09 7.45 -6.67
CA PHE A 96 14.99 7.51 -5.70
C PHE A 96 13.74 8.19 -6.28
N ALA A 97 13.90 9.35 -6.92
CA ALA A 97 12.80 10.08 -7.54
C ALA A 97 12.15 9.28 -8.67
N ARG A 98 12.93 8.60 -9.51
CA ARG A 98 12.41 7.73 -10.56
C ARG A 98 11.61 6.56 -10.02
N GLN A 99 11.99 5.99 -8.89
CA GLN A 99 11.21 4.95 -8.22
C GLN A 99 9.83 5.47 -7.77
N LEU A 100 9.72 6.72 -7.33
CA LEU A 100 8.41 7.32 -7.03
C LEU A 100 7.52 7.37 -8.27
N VAL A 101 8.08 7.76 -9.42
CA VAL A 101 7.36 7.74 -10.70
C VAL A 101 6.97 6.31 -11.10
N MET A 102 7.87 5.35 -10.94
CA MET A 102 7.58 3.93 -11.20
C MET A 102 6.37 3.45 -10.38
N TRP A 103 6.27 3.84 -9.10
CA TRP A 103 5.12 3.51 -8.25
C TRP A 103 3.82 4.06 -8.80
N ILE A 104 3.82 5.30 -9.31
CA ILE A 104 2.63 5.89 -9.95
C ILE A 104 2.26 5.07 -11.20
N MET A 105 3.24 4.71 -12.02
CA MET A 105 3.00 3.85 -13.19
C MET A 105 2.45 2.47 -12.82
N MET A 106 2.92 1.89 -11.72
CA MET A 106 2.43 0.60 -11.22
C MET A 106 0.96 0.62 -10.79
N LEU A 107 0.39 1.79 -10.43
CA LEU A 107 -1.04 1.92 -10.14
C LEU A 107 -1.94 1.64 -11.36
N VAL A 108 -1.42 1.85 -12.57
CA VAL A 108 -2.14 1.62 -13.85
C VAL A 108 -1.75 0.28 -14.46
N SER A 109 -1.08 -0.59 -13.72
CA SER A 109 -0.62 -1.89 -14.24
C SER A 109 -1.79 -2.74 -14.72
N PRO A 110 -1.77 -3.24 -15.96
CA PRO A 110 -2.82 -4.10 -16.49
C PRO A 110 -2.72 -5.55 -15.98
N THR A 111 -1.61 -5.92 -15.34
CA THR A 111 -1.34 -7.29 -14.92
C THR A 111 -1.52 -7.48 -13.41
N PRO A 112 -2.11 -8.60 -12.97
CA PRO A 112 -2.23 -8.92 -11.54
C PRO A 112 -0.84 -8.94 -10.87
N GLY A 113 -0.68 -8.16 -9.79
CA GLY A 113 0.61 -8.04 -9.10
C GLY A 113 1.72 -7.36 -9.90
N GLY A 114 1.42 -6.77 -11.07
CA GLY A 114 2.38 -6.04 -11.88
C GLY A 114 3.43 -6.92 -12.57
N SER A 115 3.17 -8.23 -12.74
CA SER A 115 4.13 -9.15 -13.38
C SER A 115 4.37 -8.80 -14.84
N GLY A 116 5.64 -8.72 -15.26
CA GLY A 116 6.07 -8.25 -16.57
C GLY A 116 6.07 -6.73 -16.70
N PHE A 117 5.02 -6.07 -16.23
CA PHE A 117 4.91 -4.61 -16.27
C PHE A 117 5.91 -3.91 -15.34
N ALA A 118 6.13 -4.44 -14.15
CA ALA A 118 7.11 -3.89 -13.21
C ALA A 118 8.54 -3.97 -13.75
N GLU A 119 8.90 -5.08 -14.37
CA GLU A 119 10.21 -5.29 -14.98
C GLU A 119 10.42 -4.36 -16.19
N PHE A 120 9.37 -4.17 -16.98
CA PHE A 120 9.39 -3.21 -18.08
C PHE A 120 9.58 -1.78 -17.59
N VAL A 121 8.79 -1.35 -16.60
CA VAL A 121 8.87 0.00 -16.02
C VAL A 121 10.24 0.22 -15.36
N PHE A 122 10.75 -0.76 -14.62
CA PHE A 122 12.08 -0.71 -14.02
C PHE A 122 13.17 -0.50 -15.09
N SER A 123 13.17 -1.33 -16.13
CA SER A 123 14.15 -1.23 -17.21
C SER A 123 14.04 0.09 -17.97
N LYS A 124 12.84 0.62 -18.15
CA LYS A 124 12.62 1.89 -18.83
C LYS A 124 13.13 3.09 -18.05
N TYR A 125 12.91 3.11 -16.72
CA TYR A 125 13.25 4.26 -15.89
C TYR A 125 14.64 4.20 -15.26
N LEU A 126 15.19 3.00 -15.06
CA LEU A 126 16.47 2.81 -14.39
C LEU A 126 17.53 2.17 -15.28
N GLY A 127 17.16 1.78 -16.50
CA GLY A 127 18.09 1.12 -17.45
C GLY A 127 19.32 1.95 -17.81
N GLU A 128 19.24 3.28 -17.79
CA GLU A 128 20.38 4.16 -18.08
C GLU A 128 21.50 4.08 -17.03
N PHE A 129 21.18 3.62 -15.80
CA PHE A 129 22.16 3.40 -14.74
C PHE A 129 22.81 2.01 -14.81
N LEU A 130 22.47 1.22 -15.80
CA LEU A 130 22.85 -0.18 -15.91
C LEU A 130 23.59 -0.43 -17.24
N PRO A 131 24.56 -1.34 -17.25
CA PRO A 131 25.45 -1.53 -18.41
C PRO A 131 24.75 -2.12 -19.65
N SER A 132 23.63 -2.83 -19.48
CA SER A 132 22.88 -3.41 -20.59
C SER A 132 21.41 -3.68 -20.23
N ALA A 133 20.57 -3.84 -21.26
CA ALA A 133 19.16 -4.18 -21.09
C ALA A 133 18.95 -5.52 -20.36
N GLY A 134 19.80 -6.51 -20.62
CA GLY A 134 19.74 -7.80 -19.93
C GLY A 134 20.01 -7.67 -18.44
N VAL A 135 21.00 -6.85 -18.06
CA VAL A 135 21.28 -6.54 -16.64
C VAL A 135 20.11 -5.77 -16.02
N ALA A 136 19.48 -4.86 -16.75
CA ALA A 136 18.32 -4.12 -16.25
C ALA A 136 17.15 -5.06 -15.90
N ILE A 137 16.89 -6.05 -16.74
CA ILE A 137 15.85 -7.07 -16.46
C ILE A 137 16.22 -7.93 -15.26
N ALA A 138 17.48 -8.39 -15.18
CA ALA A 138 17.97 -9.18 -14.05
C ALA A 138 17.87 -8.42 -12.73
N MET A 139 18.22 -7.13 -12.72
CA MET A 139 18.09 -6.25 -11.56
C MET A 139 16.63 -6.00 -11.18
N ALA A 140 15.74 -5.86 -12.15
CA ALA A 140 14.31 -5.74 -11.91
C ALA A 140 13.74 -6.98 -11.19
N ILE A 141 14.15 -8.17 -11.65
CA ILE A 141 13.75 -9.44 -11.01
C ILE A 141 14.32 -9.52 -9.58
N LEU A 142 15.60 -9.19 -9.39
CA LEU A 142 16.23 -9.18 -8.08
C LEU A 142 15.56 -8.19 -7.12
N TRP A 143 15.27 -6.98 -7.60
CA TRP A 143 14.51 -5.99 -6.84
C TRP A 143 13.15 -6.53 -6.38
N ARG A 144 12.42 -7.21 -7.26
CA ARG A 144 11.14 -7.82 -6.89
C ARG A 144 11.32 -8.98 -5.92
N LEU A 145 12.35 -9.79 -6.11
CA LEU A 145 12.68 -10.90 -5.22
C LEU A 145 12.89 -10.42 -3.78
N ILE A 146 13.52 -9.27 -3.61
CA ILE A 146 13.78 -8.68 -2.28
C ILE A 146 12.57 -7.92 -1.74
N SER A 147 11.91 -7.12 -2.58
CA SER A 147 10.91 -6.15 -2.11
C SER A 147 9.46 -6.60 -2.22
N TYR A 148 9.13 -7.65 -2.99
CA TYR A 148 7.76 -8.10 -3.24
C TYR A 148 7.51 -9.53 -2.78
N TYR A 149 8.32 -10.48 -3.21
CA TYR A 149 8.04 -11.90 -2.94
C TYR A 149 8.04 -12.29 -1.45
N PRO A 150 8.89 -11.75 -0.56
CA PRO A 150 8.82 -12.06 0.86
C PRO A 150 7.47 -11.70 1.48
N TYR A 151 6.90 -10.54 1.10
CA TYR A 151 5.57 -10.13 1.57
C TYR A 151 4.47 -11.03 1.01
N LEU A 152 4.60 -11.47 -0.24
CA LEU A 152 3.65 -12.39 -0.86
C LEU A 152 3.63 -13.73 -0.12
N PHE A 153 4.80 -14.31 0.17
CA PHE A 153 4.93 -15.56 0.92
C PHE A 153 4.36 -15.43 2.33
N ILE A 154 4.78 -14.41 3.07
CA ILE A 154 4.28 -14.15 4.43
C ILE A 154 2.76 -13.96 4.41
N GLY A 155 2.24 -13.19 3.46
CA GLY A 155 0.81 -12.94 3.28
C GLY A 155 0.04 -14.24 2.98
N ALA A 156 0.56 -15.09 2.11
CA ALA A 156 -0.06 -16.37 1.74
C ALA A 156 -0.24 -17.31 2.96
N PHE A 157 0.62 -17.24 3.96
CA PHE A 157 0.49 -18.04 5.18
C PHE A 157 -0.37 -17.36 6.27
N ILE A 158 -0.25 -16.04 6.41
CA ILE A 158 -0.92 -15.31 7.49
C ILE A 158 -2.39 -15.07 7.16
N VAL A 159 -2.71 -14.65 5.93
CA VAL A 159 -4.06 -14.22 5.55
C VAL A 159 -5.09 -15.34 5.69
N PRO A 160 -4.88 -16.58 5.21
CA PRO A 160 -5.84 -17.67 5.40
C PRO A 160 -6.09 -17.99 6.88
N LYS A 161 -5.02 -17.99 7.70
CA LYS A 161 -5.15 -18.24 9.14
C LYS A 161 -5.94 -17.12 9.85
N TRP A 162 -5.72 -15.90 9.46
CA TRP A 162 -6.43 -14.74 10.00
C TRP A 162 -7.92 -14.78 9.61
N ILE A 163 -8.23 -15.06 8.34
CA ILE A 163 -9.59 -15.21 7.83
C ILE A 163 -10.32 -16.33 8.61
N ALA A 164 -9.72 -17.52 8.71
CA ALA A 164 -10.31 -18.64 9.43
C ALA A 164 -10.63 -18.31 10.90
N ARG A 165 -9.76 -17.55 11.57
CA ARG A 165 -9.99 -17.10 12.96
C ARG A 165 -11.09 -16.04 13.07
N SER A 166 -11.17 -15.13 12.12
CA SER A 166 -12.15 -14.03 12.14
C SER A 166 -13.56 -14.55 11.87
N PHE A 167 -13.72 -15.38 10.86
CA PHE A 167 -15.04 -15.97 10.52
C PHE A 167 -15.46 -17.07 11.49
N GLY A 168 -14.54 -17.84 12.06
CA GLY A 168 -14.86 -18.87 13.06
C GLY A 168 -15.41 -18.29 14.38
N LYS A 169 -15.05 -17.06 14.75
CA LYS A 169 -15.61 -16.38 15.92
C LYS A 169 -17.05 -15.89 15.69
N THR A 170 -17.39 -15.48 14.49
CA THR A 170 -18.72 -14.97 14.14
C THR A 170 -19.75 -16.12 14.16
N SER A 171 -19.39 -17.29 13.63
CA SER A 171 -20.28 -18.48 13.64
C SER A 171 -20.58 -19.01 15.05
N LYS A 172 -19.65 -18.92 16.00
CA LYS A 172 -19.91 -19.34 17.38
C LYS A 172 -20.85 -18.39 18.13
N LYS A 173 -20.80 -17.07 17.85
CA LYS A 173 -21.70 -16.10 18.51
C LYS A 173 -23.15 -16.27 18.09
N THR A 174 -23.41 -16.68 16.87
CA THR A 174 -24.80 -16.90 16.37
C THR A 174 -25.42 -18.18 16.93
N LYS A 175 -24.62 -19.20 17.28
CA LYS A 175 -25.13 -20.46 17.87
C LYS A 175 -25.44 -20.39 19.37
N THR A 176 -24.96 -19.37 20.07
CA THR A 176 -25.19 -19.23 21.53
C THR A 176 -26.40 -18.35 21.86
N ASN A 177 -27.01 -17.71 20.86
CA ASN A 177 -28.18 -16.83 21.00
C ASN A 177 -29.46 -17.42 20.40
N ASN A 178 -29.47 -18.71 20.08
CA ASN A 178 -30.66 -19.53 19.78
C ASN A 178 -30.80 -20.63 20.84
#